data_2923f3ba68f06f45d1b4376e4ac74966
#
_entry.id   2923f3ba68f06f45d1b4376e4ac74966
#
_cell.length_a   1.000
_cell.length_b   1.000
_cell.length_c   1.000
_cell.angle_alpha   90.00
_cell.angle_beta   90.00
_cell.angle_gamma   90.00
#
_symmetry.space_group_name_H-M   'P 1'
#
loop_
_entity.id
_entity.type
_entity.pdbx_description
1 polymer ?
#
loop_
_entity_poly.entity_id
_entity_poly.type
_entity_poly.pdbx_seq_one_letter_code
_entity_poly.pdbx_strand_id
1 'polypeptide(L)'
;LLHYWLNGMIGGELVLGELCKIFPEADVYTHAAIPDRLCSDITKHPITESLIAKLPFGRKQCQKYLPLMPLAIRQWDFSEYDLIVSSESGPVKGIRKPNHTKHICYCHTPMRYLWDMYDLYYQSAGVCGKLAMRVFKNYLREYDLRSADSVDEFIANSNFVAERIKRIYRREATVIYPPVNVEFFAQAPQQERKYYLFVGQMVCYKRPDLVVKAFAKLPKENLVMVGDGPLKKVLQKNATSNICFISCNDRKSLRNLYASSKALLFPGIEDFGIVPVEAQAAGCPVIAMNVGGTVETVLDGETGILLKEQSESALLFAIEEAKQICWDSEKIKRHSKQFSATVFDQSIRNFMQQTVVKNKSEKTETEKF
;
A
#
# COMPACT_ATOMS: atom_id res chain seq x y z
N LEU A 1 -5.86 -6.11 -17.15
CA LEU A 1 -5.56 -5.58 -15.81
C LEU A 1 -5.94 -4.11 -15.73
N LEU A 2 -6.46 -3.65 -14.59
CA LEU A 2 -6.78 -2.25 -14.35
C LEU A 2 -5.96 -1.71 -13.18
N HIS A 3 -5.45 -0.47 -13.29
CA HIS A 3 -4.81 0.24 -12.19
C HIS A 3 -5.16 1.72 -12.23
N TYR A 4 -5.31 2.35 -11.06
CA TYR A 4 -5.80 3.74 -10.98
C TYR A 4 -4.87 4.77 -11.63
N TRP A 5 -3.55 4.74 -11.43
CA TRP A 5 -2.52 5.52 -12.14
C TRP A 5 -1.12 4.91 -11.94
N LEU A 6 -0.24 5.11 -12.92
CA LEU A 6 1.09 4.50 -12.98
C LEU A 6 2.17 5.60 -13.03
N ASN A 7 2.37 6.29 -11.89
CA ASN A 7 3.29 7.43 -11.79
C ASN A 7 4.64 7.09 -11.16
N GLY A 8 4.86 5.84 -10.74
CA GLY A 8 6.09 5.34 -10.11
C GLY A 8 5.86 3.96 -9.53
N MET A 9 6.89 3.37 -8.92
CA MET A 9 6.82 2.05 -8.27
C MET A 9 6.62 2.25 -6.75
N ILE A 10 5.37 2.32 -6.32
CA ILE A 10 4.96 2.38 -4.90
C ILE A 10 4.26 1.05 -4.56
N GLY A 11 3.55 0.95 -3.45
CA GLY A 11 2.94 -0.31 -3.00
C GLY A 11 1.96 -0.96 -3.99
N GLY A 12 1.06 -0.18 -4.58
CA GLY A 12 0.06 -0.68 -5.53
C GLY A 12 0.67 -1.18 -6.84
N GLU A 13 1.65 -0.47 -7.35
CA GLU A 13 2.33 -0.82 -8.60
C GLU A 13 3.22 -2.06 -8.44
N LEU A 14 3.70 -2.37 -7.21
CA LEU A 14 4.37 -3.64 -6.93
C LEU A 14 3.40 -4.82 -7.09
N VAL A 15 2.17 -4.69 -6.59
CA VAL A 15 1.12 -5.69 -6.78
C VAL A 15 0.78 -5.85 -8.27
N LEU A 16 0.61 -4.74 -8.99
CA LEU A 16 0.34 -4.80 -10.44
C LEU A 16 1.49 -5.50 -11.18
N GLY A 17 2.74 -5.22 -10.84
CA GLY A 17 3.91 -5.87 -11.45
C GLY A 17 3.88 -7.40 -11.27
N GLU A 18 3.50 -7.90 -10.09
CA GLU A 18 3.33 -9.35 -9.88
C GLU A 18 2.11 -9.90 -10.62
N LEU A 19 0.99 -9.15 -10.68
CA LEU A 19 -0.16 -9.55 -11.50
C LEU A 19 0.20 -9.62 -13.00
N CYS A 20 1.03 -8.71 -13.50
CA CYS A 20 1.55 -8.76 -14.87
C CYS A 20 2.36 -10.05 -15.16
N LYS A 21 3.13 -10.55 -14.18
CA LYS A 21 3.83 -11.84 -14.32
C LYS A 21 2.88 -13.02 -14.33
N ILE A 22 1.80 -12.96 -13.53
CA ILE A 22 0.78 -14.02 -13.45
C ILE A 22 -0.05 -14.07 -14.74
N PHE A 23 -0.32 -12.92 -15.36
CA PHE A 23 -1.14 -12.75 -16.57
C PHE A 23 -0.32 -12.11 -17.70
N PRO A 24 0.62 -12.85 -18.34
CA PRO A 24 1.57 -12.28 -19.29
C PRO A 24 0.92 -11.73 -20.58
N GLU A 25 -0.27 -12.22 -20.95
CA GLU A 25 -1.01 -11.80 -22.14
C GLU A 25 -2.03 -10.68 -21.87
N ALA A 26 -2.05 -10.13 -20.64
CA ALA A 26 -3.06 -9.14 -20.27
C ALA A 26 -2.73 -7.75 -20.80
N ASP A 27 -3.75 -7.01 -21.25
CA ASP A 27 -3.66 -5.57 -21.45
C ASP A 27 -3.76 -4.82 -20.13
N VAL A 28 -3.09 -3.67 -20.01
CA VAL A 28 -3.11 -2.81 -18.83
C VAL A 28 -3.86 -1.51 -19.14
N TYR A 29 -4.91 -1.24 -18.39
CA TYR A 29 -5.68 -0.01 -18.47
C TYR A 29 -5.44 0.87 -17.25
N THR A 30 -5.22 2.17 -17.46
CA THR A 30 -4.96 3.11 -16.36
C THR A 30 -5.42 4.52 -16.72
N HIS A 31 -5.61 5.39 -15.71
CA HIS A 31 -5.91 6.79 -16.01
C HIS A 31 -4.73 7.53 -16.61
N ALA A 32 -3.52 7.25 -16.16
CA ALA A 32 -2.30 7.90 -16.65
C ALA A 32 -1.07 7.06 -16.29
N ALA A 33 -0.07 7.04 -17.17
CA ALA A 33 1.18 6.33 -16.97
C ALA A 33 2.39 7.24 -17.25
N ILE A 34 3.49 6.99 -16.52
CA ILE A 34 4.83 7.55 -16.79
C ILE A 34 5.77 6.34 -16.95
N PRO A 35 5.92 5.80 -18.19
CA PRO A 35 6.62 4.53 -18.43
C PRO A 35 8.04 4.48 -17.85
N ASP A 36 8.81 5.56 -17.95
CA ASP A 36 10.19 5.65 -17.45
C ASP A 36 10.32 5.45 -15.93
N ARG A 37 9.19 5.43 -15.19
CA ARG A 37 9.14 5.23 -13.74
C ARG A 37 8.62 3.87 -13.34
N LEU A 38 8.31 3.00 -14.31
CA LEU A 38 7.72 1.69 -14.07
C LEU A 38 8.75 0.58 -14.28
N CYS A 39 8.51 -0.57 -13.65
CA CYS A 39 9.32 -1.75 -13.90
C CYS A 39 9.00 -2.38 -15.26
N SER A 40 9.96 -3.16 -15.76
CA SER A 40 9.83 -3.85 -17.05
C SER A 40 8.65 -4.82 -17.11
N ASP A 41 8.26 -5.41 -15.97
CA ASP A 41 7.14 -6.35 -15.94
C ASP A 41 5.81 -5.67 -16.30
N ILE A 42 5.63 -4.39 -15.96
CA ILE A 42 4.47 -3.59 -16.36
C ILE A 42 4.62 -3.06 -17.79
N THR A 43 5.80 -2.54 -18.15
CA THR A 43 5.98 -1.87 -19.45
C THR A 43 6.06 -2.82 -20.65
N LYS A 44 6.18 -4.12 -20.44
CA LYS A 44 6.05 -5.15 -21.48
C LYS A 44 4.62 -5.31 -21.99
N HIS A 45 3.63 -4.90 -21.21
CA HIS A 45 2.21 -5.00 -21.56
C HIS A 45 1.76 -3.79 -22.36
N PRO A 46 0.78 -3.94 -23.28
CA PRO A 46 0.08 -2.81 -23.89
C PRO A 46 -0.59 -1.97 -22.80
N ILE A 47 -0.26 -0.68 -22.72
CA ILE A 47 -0.83 0.24 -21.73
C ILE A 47 -1.82 1.19 -22.41
N THR A 48 -3.09 1.09 -22.05
CA THR A 48 -4.15 1.98 -22.50
C THR A 48 -4.49 3.02 -21.45
N GLU A 49 -4.21 4.30 -21.76
CA GLU A 49 -4.51 5.43 -20.89
C GLU A 49 -5.91 5.99 -21.15
N SER A 50 -6.56 6.53 -20.12
CA SER A 50 -7.81 7.26 -20.26
C SER A 50 -7.60 8.68 -20.79
N LEU A 51 -8.71 9.38 -21.09
CA LEU A 51 -8.69 10.80 -21.48
C LEU A 51 -7.99 11.70 -20.46
N ILE A 52 -7.90 11.28 -19.20
CA ILE A 52 -7.21 12.04 -18.13
C ILE A 52 -5.73 12.28 -18.50
N ALA A 53 -5.06 11.33 -19.12
CA ALA A 53 -3.65 11.47 -19.52
C ALA A 53 -3.43 12.61 -20.53
N LYS A 54 -4.46 12.95 -21.34
CA LYS A 54 -4.42 13.99 -22.38
C LYS A 54 -4.70 15.39 -21.83
N LEU A 55 -5.18 15.52 -20.59
CA LEU A 55 -5.46 16.80 -19.94
C LEU A 55 -4.15 17.49 -19.50
N PRO A 56 -4.14 18.83 -19.29
CA PRO A 56 -2.97 19.56 -18.83
C PRO A 56 -2.39 18.93 -17.55
N PHE A 57 -1.12 18.57 -17.57
CA PHE A 57 -0.44 17.87 -16.48
C PHE A 57 -1.09 16.52 -16.06
N GLY A 58 -1.99 15.93 -16.89
CA GLY A 58 -2.77 14.76 -16.57
C GLY A 58 -1.93 13.56 -16.12
N ARG A 59 -0.78 13.30 -16.76
CA ARG A 59 0.13 12.20 -16.34
C ARG A 59 0.84 12.47 -15.00
N LYS A 60 1.22 13.73 -14.70
CA LYS A 60 1.97 14.07 -13.49
C LYS A 60 1.08 14.36 -12.28
N GLN A 61 -0.13 14.82 -12.51
CA GLN A 61 -1.06 15.30 -11.47
C GLN A 61 -2.48 14.77 -11.70
N CYS A 62 -2.61 13.51 -12.14
CA CYS A 62 -3.89 12.88 -12.46
C CYS A 62 -4.89 12.95 -11.30
N GLN A 63 -4.42 12.94 -10.06
CA GLN A 63 -5.26 13.05 -8.86
C GLN A 63 -6.13 14.32 -8.84
N LYS A 64 -5.70 15.40 -9.49
CA LYS A 64 -6.50 16.63 -9.60
C LYS A 64 -7.75 16.47 -10.45
N TYR A 65 -7.77 15.45 -11.30
CA TYR A 65 -8.89 15.12 -12.18
C TYR A 65 -9.80 14.01 -11.61
N LEU A 66 -9.65 13.67 -10.33
CA LEU A 66 -10.44 12.65 -9.66
C LEU A 66 -11.94 12.71 -9.94
N PRO A 67 -12.62 13.91 -9.93
CA PRO A 67 -14.04 14.00 -10.24
C PRO A 67 -14.42 13.62 -11.68
N LEU A 68 -13.47 13.67 -12.63
CA LEU A 68 -13.69 13.31 -14.03
C LEU A 68 -13.37 11.85 -14.32
N MET A 69 -12.65 11.16 -13.45
CA MET A 69 -12.24 9.77 -13.65
C MET A 69 -13.41 8.81 -13.85
N PRO A 70 -14.56 8.94 -13.11
CA PRO A 70 -15.74 8.11 -13.37
C PRO A 70 -16.30 8.21 -14.79
N LEU A 71 -16.13 9.34 -15.44
CA LEU A 71 -16.53 9.52 -16.85
C LEU A 71 -15.46 9.00 -17.80
N ALA A 72 -14.20 9.21 -17.48
CA ALA A 72 -13.09 8.82 -18.33
C ALA A 72 -12.98 7.31 -18.56
N ILE A 73 -13.33 6.48 -17.57
CA ILE A 73 -13.29 5.00 -17.73
C ILE A 73 -14.39 4.46 -18.65
N ARG A 74 -15.44 5.25 -18.94
CA ARG A 74 -16.54 4.81 -19.82
C ARG A 74 -16.14 4.65 -21.28
N GLN A 75 -14.97 5.18 -21.68
CA GLN A 75 -14.43 5.03 -23.04
C GLN A 75 -13.85 3.64 -23.31
N TRP A 76 -13.56 2.87 -22.25
CA TRP A 76 -12.97 1.55 -22.40
C TRP A 76 -14.04 0.50 -22.72
N ASP A 77 -13.76 -0.32 -23.71
CA ASP A 77 -14.55 -1.48 -24.08
C ASP A 77 -13.88 -2.76 -23.56
N PHE A 78 -14.65 -3.58 -22.87
CA PHE A 78 -14.20 -4.84 -22.30
C PHE A 78 -14.98 -6.04 -22.88
N SER A 79 -15.62 -5.88 -24.03
CA SER A 79 -16.47 -6.93 -24.65
C SER A 79 -15.70 -8.20 -25.00
N GLU A 80 -14.40 -8.11 -25.26
CA GLU A 80 -13.56 -9.24 -25.65
C GLU A 80 -12.87 -9.94 -24.46
N TYR A 81 -13.08 -9.46 -23.21
CA TYR A 81 -12.41 -10.02 -22.05
C TYR A 81 -13.34 -10.87 -21.19
N ASP A 82 -12.90 -12.09 -20.86
CA ASP A 82 -13.58 -12.98 -19.91
C ASP A 82 -13.26 -12.64 -18.46
N LEU A 83 -12.08 -12.06 -18.19
CA LEU A 83 -11.60 -11.72 -16.85
C LEU A 83 -11.02 -10.32 -16.82
N ILE A 84 -11.44 -9.55 -15.82
CA ILE A 84 -10.86 -8.26 -15.45
C ILE A 84 -10.36 -8.36 -14.01
N VAL A 85 -9.10 -7.97 -13.80
CA VAL A 85 -8.52 -7.84 -12.46
C VAL A 85 -8.13 -6.38 -12.24
N SER A 86 -8.78 -5.72 -11.29
CA SER A 86 -8.42 -4.36 -10.90
C SER A 86 -7.56 -4.37 -9.65
N SER A 87 -6.41 -3.70 -9.68
CA SER A 87 -5.53 -3.44 -8.54
C SER A 87 -5.68 -1.98 -8.18
N GLU A 88 -6.42 -1.65 -7.09
CA GLU A 88 -6.87 -0.27 -6.93
C GLU A 88 -7.05 0.24 -5.49
N SER A 89 -6.95 1.56 -5.36
CA SER A 89 -7.44 2.38 -4.24
C SER A 89 -8.09 3.68 -4.76
N GLY A 90 -8.62 3.65 -5.97
CA GLY A 90 -9.14 4.77 -6.73
C GLY A 90 -10.46 4.45 -7.45
N PRO A 91 -10.83 5.17 -8.50
CA PRO A 91 -12.14 5.02 -9.13
C PRO A 91 -12.21 4.03 -10.30
N VAL A 92 -11.18 3.18 -10.56
CA VAL A 92 -11.16 2.33 -11.77
C VAL A 92 -12.07 1.10 -11.70
N LYS A 93 -12.48 0.62 -10.51
CA LYS A 93 -13.36 -0.56 -10.41
C LYS A 93 -14.76 -0.34 -10.97
N GLY A 94 -15.21 0.92 -11.13
CA GLY A 94 -16.54 1.26 -11.64
C GLY A 94 -16.70 1.16 -13.15
N ILE A 95 -16.03 0.21 -13.78
CA ILE A 95 -16.12 -0.07 -15.22
C ILE A 95 -17.48 -0.63 -15.61
N ARG A 96 -17.81 -0.52 -16.90
CA ARG A 96 -18.89 -1.28 -17.52
C ARG A 96 -18.31 -2.53 -18.13
N LYS A 97 -18.86 -3.68 -17.76
CA LYS A 97 -18.43 -4.97 -18.31
C LYS A 97 -19.62 -5.77 -18.81
N PRO A 98 -19.43 -6.67 -19.81
CA PRO A 98 -20.45 -7.63 -20.18
C PRO A 98 -20.77 -8.60 -19.05
N ASN A 99 -21.94 -9.23 -19.11
CA ASN A 99 -22.37 -10.19 -18.07
C ASN A 99 -21.48 -11.45 -18.02
N HIS A 100 -20.85 -11.83 -19.15
CA HIS A 100 -19.94 -12.99 -19.19
C HIS A 100 -18.59 -12.69 -18.55
N THR A 101 -18.18 -11.43 -18.48
CA THR A 101 -16.88 -11.02 -17.94
C THR A 101 -16.89 -11.02 -16.43
N LYS A 102 -15.94 -11.73 -15.80
CA LYS A 102 -15.74 -11.71 -14.35
C LYS A 102 -14.84 -10.55 -13.96
N HIS A 103 -15.21 -9.80 -12.91
CA HIS A 103 -14.38 -8.70 -12.37
C HIS A 103 -13.95 -9.02 -10.95
N ILE A 104 -12.64 -9.17 -10.75
CA ILE A 104 -12.00 -9.35 -9.45
C ILE A 104 -11.26 -8.08 -9.07
N CYS A 105 -11.51 -7.55 -7.89
CA CYS A 105 -10.87 -6.33 -7.41
C CYS A 105 -9.89 -6.65 -6.29
N TYR A 106 -8.58 -6.53 -6.56
CA TYR A 106 -7.58 -6.45 -5.52
C TYR A 106 -7.60 -5.03 -4.93
N CYS A 107 -8.31 -4.87 -3.85
CA CYS A 107 -8.53 -3.59 -3.20
C CYS A 107 -7.43 -3.29 -2.19
N HIS A 108 -6.56 -2.31 -2.50
CA HIS A 108 -5.55 -1.85 -1.54
C HIS A 108 -6.19 -1.17 -0.35
N THR A 109 -7.25 -0.42 -0.59
CA THR A 109 -8.13 0.19 0.41
C THR A 109 -9.32 0.86 -0.30
N PRO A 110 -10.52 0.89 0.24
CA PRO A 110 -11.56 1.86 -0.15
C PRO A 110 -11.00 3.28 -0.09
N MET A 111 -11.39 4.15 -1.02
CA MET A 111 -10.79 5.49 -1.21
C MET A 111 -10.69 6.27 0.11
N ARG A 112 -9.57 6.08 0.87
CA ARG A 112 -9.39 6.61 2.24
C ARG A 112 -9.64 8.12 2.35
N TYR A 113 -9.32 8.88 1.30
CA TYR A 113 -9.56 10.33 1.23
C TYR A 113 -11.04 10.71 1.10
N LEU A 114 -11.93 9.77 0.82
CA LEU A 114 -13.39 9.94 0.84
C LEU A 114 -14.01 9.42 2.14
N TRP A 115 -13.40 8.42 2.79
CA TRP A 115 -13.93 7.71 3.93
C TRP A 115 -13.14 8.02 5.21
N ASP A 116 -12.35 7.09 5.69
CA ASP A 116 -11.74 7.11 7.03
C ASP A 116 -10.76 8.26 7.28
N MET A 117 -10.09 8.74 6.24
CA MET A 117 -9.10 9.81 6.34
C MET A 117 -9.57 11.13 5.71
N TYR A 118 -10.88 11.27 5.44
CA TYR A 118 -11.39 12.48 4.79
C TYR A 118 -10.97 13.76 5.52
N ASP A 119 -11.15 13.81 6.84
CA ASP A 119 -10.86 15.02 7.63
C ASP A 119 -9.37 15.35 7.62
N LEU A 120 -8.51 14.34 7.67
CA LEU A 120 -7.05 14.51 7.61
C LEU A 120 -6.61 15.10 6.26
N TYR A 121 -7.13 14.55 5.15
CA TYR A 121 -6.85 15.07 3.81
C TYR A 121 -7.44 16.46 3.62
N TYR A 122 -8.65 16.71 4.12
CA TYR A 122 -9.30 18.00 4.06
C TYR A 122 -8.51 19.08 4.81
N GLN A 123 -8.03 18.79 6.02
CA GLN A 123 -7.22 19.73 6.81
C GLN A 123 -5.89 20.06 6.13
N SER A 124 -5.25 19.09 5.51
CA SER A 124 -3.97 19.25 4.81
C SER A 124 -4.08 19.89 3.43
N ALA A 125 -5.29 19.97 2.85
CA ALA A 125 -5.53 20.56 1.53
C ALA A 125 -5.50 22.10 1.55
N GLY A 126 -5.00 22.70 0.47
CA GLY A 126 -5.13 24.13 0.25
C GLY A 126 -6.58 24.56 -0.03
N VAL A 127 -6.85 25.88 -0.07
CA VAL A 127 -8.22 26.44 -0.21
C VAL A 127 -8.99 25.83 -1.39
N CYS A 128 -8.40 25.78 -2.58
CA CYS A 128 -9.04 25.17 -3.77
C CYS A 128 -9.31 23.67 -3.57
N GLY A 129 -8.38 22.94 -2.93
CA GLY A 129 -8.53 21.54 -2.62
C GLY A 129 -9.68 21.27 -1.62
N LYS A 130 -9.80 22.09 -0.58
CA LYS A 130 -10.91 22.02 0.39
C LYS A 130 -12.26 22.24 -0.27
N LEU A 131 -12.35 23.25 -1.16
CA LEU A 131 -13.57 23.52 -1.91
C LEU A 131 -13.94 22.34 -2.82
N ALA A 132 -12.98 21.82 -3.58
CA ALA A 132 -13.19 20.67 -4.46
C ALA A 132 -13.65 19.42 -3.66
N MET A 133 -12.98 19.13 -2.54
CA MET A 133 -13.36 18.00 -1.67
C MET A 133 -14.78 18.16 -1.14
N ARG A 134 -15.19 19.38 -0.72
CA ARG A 134 -16.54 19.64 -0.23
C ARG A 134 -17.60 19.45 -1.32
N VAL A 135 -17.34 19.99 -2.52
CA VAL A 135 -18.29 19.93 -3.66
C VAL A 135 -18.45 18.51 -4.17
N PHE A 136 -17.36 17.79 -4.38
CA PHE A 136 -17.37 16.47 -5.02
C PHE A 136 -17.48 15.29 -4.06
N LYS A 137 -17.44 15.50 -2.74
CA LYS A 137 -17.47 14.43 -1.72
C LYS A 137 -18.64 13.45 -1.93
N ASN A 138 -19.86 13.95 -2.00
CA ASN A 138 -21.04 13.10 -2.07
C ASN A 138 -21.13 12.38 -3.42
N TYR A 139 -20.84 13.07 -4.51
CA TYR A 139 -20.76 12.48 -5.85
C TYR A 139 -19.75 11.33 -5.92
N LEU A 140 -18.53 11.54 -5.41
CA LEU A 140 -17.47 10.52 -5.42
C LEU A 140 -17.76 9.36 -4.47
N ARG A 141 -18.36 9.62 -3.31
CA ARG A 141 -18.80 8.56 -2.37
C ARG A 141 -19.89 7.68 -2.99
N GLU A 142 -20.89 8.29 -3.60
CA GLU A 142 -21.95 7.56 -4.29
C GLU A 142 -21.42 6.75 -5.46
N TYR A 143 -20.51 7.33 -6.24
CA TYR A 143 -19.81 6.60 -7.30
C TYR A 143 -18.99 5.43 -6.74
N ASP A 144 -18.25 5.62 -5.64
CA ASP A 144 -17.43 4.58 -5.04
C ASP A 144 -18.27 3.39 -4.54
N LEU A 145 -19.42 3.67 -3.91
CA LEU A 145 -20.37 2.63 -3.49
C LEU A 145 -20.95 1.87 -4.69
N ARG A 146 -21.48 2.59 -5.69
CA ARG A 146 -22.05 1.96 -6.90
C ARG A 146 -21.00 1.17 -7.68
N SER A 147 -19.75 1.63 -7.69
CA SER A 147 -18.66 0.93 -8.38
C SER A 147 -18.33 -0.42 -7.73
N ALA A 148 -18.62 -0.59 -6.45
CA ALA A 148 -18.46 -1.88 -5.77
C ALA A 148 -19.46 -2.94 -6.26
N ASP A 149 -20.63 -2.54 -6.79
CA ASP A 149 -21.61 -3.47 -7.35
C ASP A 149 -21.15 -4.10 -8.67
N SER A 150 -20.21 -3.45 -9.40
CA SER A 150 -19.63 -4.00 -10.63
C SER A 150 -18.56 -5.08 -10.37
N VAL A 151 -18.11 -5.23 -9.13
CA VAL A 151 -17.10 -6.20 -8.73
C VAL A 151 -17.77 -7.50 -8.31
N ASP A 152 -17.36 -8.61 -8.92
CA ASP A 152 -17.88 -9.92 -8.54
C ASP A 152 -17.22 -10.43 -7.25
N GLU A 153 -15.88 -10.31 -7.15
CA GLU A 153 -15.11 -10.77 -6.00
C GLU A 153 -14.10 -9.73 -5.54
N PHE A 154 -13.98 -9.54 -4.23
CA PHE A 154 -12.96 -8.67 -3.63
C PHE A 154 -11.82 -9.49 -3.02
N ILE A 155 -10.60 -9.04 -3.27
CA ILE A 155 -9.40 -9.43 -2.54
C ILE A 155 -8.94 -8.20 -1.75
N ALA A 156 -8.66 -8.38 -0.46
CA ALA A 156 -8.10 -7.35 0.41
C ALA A 156 -6.62 -7.63 0.68
N ASN A 157 -5.82 -6.58 0.82
CA ASN A 157 -4.39 -6.70 1.13
C ASN A 157 -4.10 -6.99 2.62
N SER A 158 -5.13 -6.99 3.47
CA SER A 158 -5.04 -7.25 4.92
C SER A 158 -6.45 -7.51 5.50
N ASN A 159 -6.53 -8.11 6.69
CA ASN A 159 -7.78 -8.21 7.42
C ASN A 159 -8.34 -6.82 7.76
N PHE A 160 -7.45 -5.87 8.07
CA PHE A 160 -7.84 -4.49 8.32
C PHE A 160 -8.57 -3.86 7.13
N VAL A 161 -8.12 -4.12 5.90
CA VAL A 161 -8.80 -3.64 4.69
C VAL A 161 -10.05 -4.47 4.38
N ALA A 162 -10.05 -5.78 4.64
CA ALA A 162 -11.25 -6.62 4.49
C ALA A 162 -12.42 -6.10 5.36
N GLU A 163 -12.16 -5.78 6.63
CA GLU A 163 -13.15 -5.18 7.53
C GLU A 163 -13.63 -3.80 7.02
N ARG A 164 -12.74 -3.02 6.41
CA ARG A 164 -13.10 -1.74 5.80
C ARG A 164 -13.99 -1.93 4.56
N ILE A 165 -13.70 -2.92 3.70
CA ILE A 165 -14.55 -3.31 2.57
C ILE A 165 -15.93 -3.73 3.06
N LYS A 166 -16.00 -4.59 4.07
CA LYS A 166 -17.24 -5.04 4.67
C LYS A 166 -18.06 -3.87 5.23
N ARG A 167 -17.45 -2.97 5.96
CA ARG A 167 -18.12 -1.80 6.56
C ARG A 167 -18.62 -0.80 5.52
N ILE A 168 -17.81 -0.51 4.46
CA ILE A 168 -18.12 0.55 3.49
C ILE A 168 -18.97 0.00 2.34
N TYR A 169 -18.57 -1.13 1.74
CA TYR A 169 -19.20 -1.68 0.55
C TYR A 169 -20.23 -2.77 0.88
N ARG A 170 -20.28 -3.24 2.15
CA ARG A 170 -21.13 -4.37 2.58
C ARG A 170 -20.83 -5.65 1.79
N ARG A 171 -19.56 -5.85 1.45
CA ARG A 171 -19.04 -6.99 0.69
C ARG A 171 -17.98 -7.72 1.51
N GLU A 172 -17.96 -9.03 1.40
CA GLU A 172 -16.86 -9.83 1.93
C GLU A 172 -15.65 -9.75 0.99
N ALA A 173 -14.45 -9.99 1.53
CA ALA A 173 -13.21 -10.01 0.76
C ALA A 173 -12.30 -11.15 1.24
N THR A 174 -11.65 -11.82 0.29
CA THR A 174 -10.59 -12.79 0.61
C THR A 174 -9.30 -12.03 0.87
N VAL A 175 -8.61 -12.34 1.98
CA VAL A 175 -7.33 -11.69 2.28
C VAL A 175 -6.20 -12.40 1.55
N ILE A 176 -5.46 -11.66 0.73
CA ILE A 176 -4.21 -12.06 0.11
C ILE A 176 -3.21 -10.92 0.31
N TYR A 177 -2.20 -11.15 1.14
CA TYR A 177 -1.20 -10.14 1.45
C TYR A 177 -0.41 -9.71 0.21
N PRO A 178 -0.02 -8.42 0.09
CA PRO A 178 0.70 -7.93 -1.07
C PRO A 178 2.12 -8.51 -1.12
N PRO A 179 2.69 -8.63 -2.32
CA PRO A 179 4.03 -9.19 -2.51
C PRO A 179 5.10 -8.25 -1.98
N VAL A 180 5.99 -8.79 -1.15
CA VAL A 180 7.21 -8.11 -0.72
C VAL A 180 8.42 -8.91 -1.21
N ASN A 181 9.43 -8.22 -1.72
CA ASN A 181 10.66 -8.88 -2.18
C ASN A 181 11.55 -9.26 -0.98
N VAL A 182 11.05 -10.21 -0.19
CA VAL A 182 11.71 -10.66 1.05
C VAL A 182 13.06 -11.31 0.77
N GLU A 183 13.20 -12.01 -0.36
CA GLU A 183 14.45 -12.68 -0.76
C GLU A 183 15.57 -11.66 -0.97
N PHE A 184 15.26 -10.53 -1.59
CA PHE A 184 16.22 -9.44 -1.77
C PHE A 184 16.67 -8.84 -0.44
N PHE A 185 15.73 -8.55 0.46
CA PHE A 185 16.06 -7.95 1.76
C PHE A 185 16.74 -8.96 2.70
N ALA A 186 16.42 -10.25 2.60
CA ALA A 186 17.06 -11.31 3.39
C ALA A 186 18.58 -11.47 3.09
N GLN A 187 19.03 -11.01 1.90
CA GLN A 187 20.46 -10.94 1.56
C GLN A 187 21.19 -9.78 2.25
N ALA A 188 20.55 -9.11 3.20
CA ALA A 188 21.18 -8.07 3.99
C ALA A 188 22.42 -8.62 4.73
N PRO A 189 23.58 -7.93 4.66
CA PRO A 189 24.76 -8.38 5.37
C PRO A 189 24.52 -8.28 6.89
N GLN A 190 25.06 -9.21 7.64
CA GLN A 190 25.06 -9.09 9.09
C GLN A 190 25.94 -7.91 9.50
N GLN A 191 25.35 -6.95 10.20
CA GLN A 191 26.00 -5.70 10.61
C GLN A 191 25.67 -5.36 12.05
N GLU A 192 26.56 -4.57 12.67
CA GLU A 192 26.28 -3.94 13.96
C GLU A 192 25.11 -2.97 13.84
N ARG A 193 24.16 -3.04 14.75
CA ARG A 193 23.01 -2.16 14.83
C ARG A 193 23.37 -0.85 15.54
N LYS A 194 23.32 0.28 14.78
CA LYS A 194 23.91 1.56 15.20
C LYS A 194 22.90 2.65 15.49
N TYR A 195 21.72 2.60 14.86
CA TYR A 195 20.73 3.66 14.89
C TYR A 195 19.31 3.10 14.82
N TYR A 196 18.32 3.91 15.16
CA TYR A 196 16.92 3.68 14.84
C TYR A 196 16.60 4.25 13.45
N LEU A 197 15.62 3.68 12.78
CA LEU A 197 15.33 4.03 11.39
C LEU A 197 13.85 4.38 11.21
N PHE A 198 13.57 5.45 10.49
CA PHE A 198 12.26 5.75 9.92
C PHE A 198 12.36 5.71 8.40
N VAL A 199 11.45 4.99 7.73
CA VAL A 199 11.38 4.92 6.26
C VAL A 199 9.96 5.23 5.81
N GLY A 200 9.81 6.24 4.96
CA GLY A 200 8.51 6.55 4.36
C GLY A 200 8.33 7.99 3.95
N GLN A 201 7.21 8.26 3.31
CA GLN A 201 6.83 9.64 3.00
C GLN A 201 6.61 10.43 4.30
N MET A 202 7.14 11.63 4.37
CA MET A 202 7.00 12.53 5.53
C MET A 202 5.68 13.29 5.45
N VAL A 203 4.57 12.55 5.70
CA VAL A 203 3.18 13.04 5.70
C VAL A 203 2.53 12.82 7.07
N CYS A 204 1.46 13.57 7.37
CA CYS A 204 0.84 13.61 8.71
C CYS A 204 0.41 12.23 9.23
N TYR A 205 -0.19 11.37 8.42
CA TYR A 205 -0.71 10.08 8.88
C TYR A 205 0.38 9.06 9.22
N LYS A 206 1.62 9.23 8.70
CA LYS A 206 2.78 8.39 9.06
C LYS A 206 3.47 8.80 10.35
N ARG A 207 3.10 9.95 10.89
CA ARG A 207 3.55 10.48 12.19
C ARG A 207 5.08 10.56 12.35
N PRO A 208 5.84 11.05 11.33
CA PRO A 208 7.28 11.31 11.51
C PRO A 208 7.57 12.35 12.59
N ASP A 209 6.60 13.22 12.91
CA ASP A 209 6.65 14.20 13.98
C ASP A 209 6.86 13.56 15.36
N LEU A 210 6.18 12.44 15.65
CA LEU A 210 6.34 11.69 16.89
C LEU A 210 7.77 11.15 17.04
N VAL A 211 8.32 10.63 15.93
CA VAL A 211 9.69 10.08 15.93
C VAL A 211 10.71 11.17 16.24
N VAL A 212 10.61 12.33 15.56
CA VAL A 212 11.53 13.47 15.81
C VAL A 212 11.41 13.97 17.24
N LYS A 213 10.19 14.13 17.79
CA LYS A 213 9.94 14.55 19.17
C LYS A 213 10.53 13.58 20.21
N ALA A 214 10.34 12.28 19.98
CA ALA A 214 10.89 11.26 20.88
C ALA A 214 12.42 11.29 20.91
N PHE A 215 13.06 11.41 19.73
CA PHE A 215 14.54 11.43 19.64
C PHE A 215 15.17 12.72 20.13
N ALA A 216 14.45 13.83 20.17
CA ALA A 216 14.89 15.04 20.86
C ALA A 216 15.10 14.81 22.38
N LYS A 217 14.42 13.81 22.98
CA LYS A 217 14.57 13.39 24.37
C LYS A 217 15.57 12.23 24.57
N LEU A 218 16.10 11.68 23.49
CA LEU A 218 17.05 10.56 23.49
C LEU A 218 18.41 10.97 22.89
N PRO A 219 19.16 11.92 23.47
CA PRO A 219 20.36 12.50 22.83
C PRO A 219 21.50 11.49 22.63
N LYS A 220 21.45 10.34 23.34
CA LYS A 220 22.44 9.24 23.20
C LYS A 220 22.10 8.23 22.10
N GLU A 221 20.89 8.30 21.54
CA GLU A 221 20.44 7.42 20.48
C GLU A 221 20.43 8.14 19.14
N ASN A 222 20.91 7.49 18.10
CA ASN A 222 20.91 8.04 16.75
C ASN A 222 19.66 7.63 15.99
N LEU A 223 19.10 8.56 15.21
CA LEU A 223 17.97 8.34 14.32
C LEU A 223 18.34 8.68 12.87
N VAL A 224 18.03 7.78 11.97
CA VAL A 224 18.11 8.00 10.52
C VAL A 224 16.70 8.08 9.95
N MET A 225 16.40 9.19 9.29
CA MET A 225 15.11 9.47 8.64
C MET A 225 15.28 9.37 7.13
N VAL A 226 14.62 8.39 6.50
CA VAL A 226 14.66 8.15 5.06
C VAL A 226 13.33 8.51 4.42
N GLY A 227 13.36 9.36 3.42
CA GLY A 227 12.18 9.72 2.64
C GLY A 227 12.08 11.20 2.32
N ASP A 228 10.96 11.57 1.72
CA ASP A 228 10.62 12.94 1.36
C ASP A 228 9.14 13.21 1.66
N GLY A 229 8.73 14.48 1.58
CA GLY A 229 7.34 14.86 1.78
C GLY A 229 7.17 16.26 2.32
N PRO A 230 5.91 16.74 2.41
CA PRO A 230 5.60 18.12 2.80
C PRO A 230 6.10 18.48 4.21
N LEU A 231 6.25 17.54 5.11
CA LEU A 231 6.71 17.78 6.48
C LEU A 231 8.24 17.85 6.62
N LYS A 232 9.02 17.40 5.62
CA LYS A 232 10.48 17.26 5.73
C LYS A 232 11.17 18.51 6.24
N LYS A 233 10.88 19.67 5.65
CA LYS A 233 11.52 20.94 6.05
C LYS A 233 11.22 21.34 7.49
N VAL A 234 9.99 21.11 7.95
CA VAL A 234 9.58 21.41 9.33
C VAL A 234 10.25 20.44 10.31
N LEU A 235 10.32 19.14 9.95
CA LEU A 235 10.98 18.12 10.75
C LEU A 235 12.48 18.39 10.89
N GLN A 236 13.17 18.76 9.80
CA GLN A 236 14.58 19.14 9.80
C GLN A 236 14.86 20.35 10.70
N LYS A 237 13.97 21.37 10.71
CA LYS A 237 14.11 22.55 11.57
C LYS A 237 14.02 22.20 13.07
N ASN A 238 13.25 21.19 13.41
CA ASN A 238 13.01 20.75 14.80
C ASN A 238 13.91 19.59 15.23
N ALA A 239 14.79 19.12 14.35
CA ALA A 239 15.67 18.00 14.62
C ALA A 239 16.86 18.42 15.49
N THR A 240 17.23 17.56 16.44
CA THR A 240 18.45 17.64 17.24
C THR A 240 19.64 16.99 16.51
N SER A 241 20.86 17.19 16.96
CA SER A 241 22.10 16.72 16.32
C SER A 241 22.19 15.21 16.11
N ASN A 242 21.44 14.41 16.87
CA ASN A 242 21.37 12.96 16.79
C ASN A 242 20.37 12.45 15.74
N ILE A 243 19.70 13.34 14.98
CA ILE A 243 18.73 13.01 13.92
C ILE A 243 19.30 13.36 12.56
N CYS A 244 19.48 12.37 11.70
CA CYS A 244 20.01 12.53 10.35
C CYS A 244 18.93 12.27 9.29
N PHE A 245 18.78 13.17 8.33
CA PHE A 245 17.88 12.98 7.17
C PHE A 245 18.69 12.63 5.95
N ILE A 246 18.43 11.48 5.38
CA ILE A 246 19.13 11.00 4.19
C ILE A 246 18.17 10.73 3.03
N SER A 247 18.67 10.85 1.82
CA SER A 247 17.99 10.36 0.63
C SER A 247 18.51 8.95 0.32
N CYS A 248 17.60 8.02 0.07
CA CYS A 248 17.94 6.67 -0.33
C CYS A 248 17.25 6.39 -1.67
N ASN A 249 18.04 6.33 -2.75
CA ASN A 249 17.52 6.25 -4.11
C ASN A 249 17.60 4.83 -4.69
N ASP A 250 18.20 3.89 -3.96
CA ASP A 250 18.32 2.51 -4.40
C ASP A 250 17.98 1.50 -3.30
N ARG A 251 17.45 0.36 -3.70
CA ARG A 251 17.00 -0.70 -2.80
C ARG A 251 18.15 -1.38 -2.03
N LYS A 252 19.35 -1.41 -2.58
CA LYS A 252 20.53 -2.01 -1.92
C LYS A 252 20.95 -1.18 -0.71
N SER A 253 21.01 0.14 -0.86
CA SER A 253 21.26 1.07 0.25
C SER A 253 20.18 0.96 1.31
N LEU A 254 18.91 0.89 0.92
CA LEU A 254 17.79 0.70 1.86
C LEU A 254 17.90 -0.62 2.63
N ARG A 255 18.24 -1.71 1.97
CA ARG A 255 18.50 -3.01 2.61
C ARG A 255 19.61 -2.93 3.67
N ASN A 256 20.70 -2.24 3.36
CA ASN A 256 21.80 -2.07 4.31
C ASN A 256 21.41 -1.18 5.50
N LEU A 257 20.57 -0.17 5.28
CA LEU A 257 20.02 0.66 6.34
C LEU A 257 19.15 -0.16 7.31
N TYR A 258 18.29 -1.04 6.81
CA TYR A 258 17.54 -1.96 7.66
C TYR A 258 18.46 -2.88 8.47
N ALA A 259 19.48 -3.48 7.83
CA ALA A 259 20.41 -4.39 8.49
C ALA A 259 21.18 -3.76 9.66
N SER A 260 21.50 -2.46 9.54
CA SER A 260 22.26 -1.71 10.57
C SER A 260 21.34 -1.02 11.59
N SER A 261 20.02 -1.22 11.52
CA SER A 261 19.07 -0.56 12.41
C SER A 261 18.81 -1.37 13.67
N LYS A 262 18.77 -0.67 14.81
CA LYS A 262 18.33 -1.23 16.11
C LYS A 262 16.86 -1.64 16.04
N ALA A 263 16.03 -0.78 15.44
CA ALA A 263 14.64 -1.07 15.08
C ALA A 263 14.16 -0.08 14.00
N LEU A 264 13.18 -0.51 13.19
CA LEU A 264 12.37 0.38 12.37
C LEU A 264 11.28 1.02 13.24
N LEU A 265 11.11 2.33 13.15
CA LEU A 265 10.04 3.08 13.83
C LEU A 265 8.91 3.39 12.85
N PHE A 266 7.74 2.84 13.10
CA PHE A 266 6.58 2.91 12.21
C PHE A 266 5.30 3.31 12.96
N PRO A 267 5.23 4.54 13.51
CA PRO A 267 4.12 4.98 14.35
C PRO A 267 2.86 5.37 13.56
N GLY A 268 2.88 5.32 12.23
CA GLY A 268 1.72 5.55 11.38
C GLY A 268 0.78 4.36 11.33
N ILE A 269 -0.51 4.61 11.02
CA ILE A 269 -1.49 3.56 10.77
C ILE A 269 -1.55 3.34 9.27
N GLU A 270 -1.21 2.13 8.82
CA GLU A 270 -1.16 1.75 7.41
C GLU A 270 -2.10 0.56 7.14
N ASP A 271 -2.50 0.43 5.89
CA ASP A 271 -3.43 -0.60 5.45
C ASP A 271 -2.81 -2.01 5.49
N PHE A 272 -1.51 -2.15 5.18
CA PHE A 272 -0.75 -3.38 5.32
C PHE A 272 0.61 -3.14 5.99
N GLY A 273 1.44 -2.26 5.42
CA GLY A 273 2.78 -1.99 5.93
C GLY A 273 3.88 -2.80 5.23
N ILE A 274 4.13 -2.53 3.94
CA ILE A 274 5.24 -3.15 3.18
C ILE A 274 6.58 -2.86 3.84
N VAL A 275 6.82 -1.62 4.28
CA VAL A 275 8.07 -1.18 4.92
C VAL A 275 8.42 -1.97 6.19
N PRO A 276 7.50 -2.24 7.13
CA PRO A 276 7.71 -3.20 8.22
C PRO A 276 8.18 -4.58 7.77
N VAL A 277 7.58 -5.13 6.72
CA VAL A 277 7.95 -6.47 6.20
C VAL A 277 9.33 -6.45 5.55
N GLU A 278 9.69 -5.39 4.79
CA GLU A 278 11.03 -5.21 4.23
C GLU A 278 12.10 -5.16 5.34
N ALA A 279 11.82 -4.43 6.42
CA ALA A 279 12.72 -4.35 7.58
C ALA A 279 12.90 -5.71 8.24
N GLN A 280 11.81 -6.43 8.49
CA GLN A 280 11.85 -7.78 9.06
C GLN A 280 12.58 -8.77 8.14
N ALA A 281 12.42 -8.68 6.82
CA ALA A 281 13.16 -9.49 5.87
C ALA A 281 14.67 -9.25 5.93
N ALA A 282 15.10 -8.03 6.30
CA ALA A 282 16.51 -7.72 6.60
C ALA A 282 16.93 -8.08 8.04
N GLY A 283 16.05 -8.70 8.84
CA GLY A 283 16.30 -9.07 10.22
C GLY A 283 16.17 -7.92 11.23
N CYS A 284 15.60 -6.79 10.83
CA CYS A 284 15.39 -5.62 11.70
C CYS A 284 14.05 -5.73 12.43
N PRO A 285 14.01 -5.62 13.79
CA PRO A 285 12.76 -5.56 14.53
C PRO A 285 12.00 -4.25 14.23
N VAL A 286 10.70 -4.26 14.45
CA VAL A 286 9.81 -3.14 14.12
C VAL A 286 9.08 -2.64 15.38
N ILE A 287 9.06 -1.33 15.59
CA ILE A 287 8.20 -0.68 16.60
C ILE A 287 7.07 0.01 15.82
N ALA A 288 5.86 -0.51 15.91
CA ALA A 288 4.72 -0.08 15.11
C ALA A 288 3.45 0.08 15.93
N MET A 289 2.44 0.72 15.36
CA MET A 289 1.11 0.81 15.98
C MET A 289 0.41 -0.54 16.04
N ASN A 290 -0.27 -0.82 17.16
CA ASN A 290 -1.17 -1.96 17.32
C ASN A 290 -2.54 -1.71 16.65
N VAL A 291 -2.52 -1.13 15.42
CA VAL A 291 -3.72 -0.87 14.61
C VAL A 291 -3.33 -0.87 13.14
N GLY A 292 -4.18 -1.42 12.30
CA GLY A 292 -3.93 -1.51 10.87
C GLY A 292 -3.23 -2.81 10.48
N GLY A 293 -2.63 -2.85 9.31
CA GLY A 293 -1.94 -4.04 8.82
C GLY A 293 -0.70 -4.44 9.63
N THR A 294 -0.17 -3.55 10.47
CA THR A 294 0.97 -3.86 11.33
C THR A 294 0.67 -4.92 12.38
N VAL A 295 -0.59 -5.06 12.80
CA VAL A 295 -1.04 -6.15 13.70
C VAL A 295 -0.90 -7.53 13.05
N GLU A 296 -0.91 -7.56 11.72
CA GLU A 296 -0.79 -8.81 10.93
C GLU A 296 0.66 -9.09 10.53
N THR A 297 1.48 -8.03 10.44
CA THR A 297 2.87 -8.15 9.97
C THR A 297 3.91 -8.17 11.08
N VAL A 298 3.58 -7.78 12.32
CA VAL A 298 4.49 -7.74 13.46
C VAL A 298 3.97 -8.63 14.56
N LEU A 299 4.79 -9.58 15.04
CA LEU A 299 4.53 -10.38 16.22
C LEU A 299 5.11 -9.66 17.44
N ASP A 300 4.23 -9.22 18.36
CA ASP A 300 4.61 -8.47 19.55
C ASP A 300 5.54 -9.28 20.45
N GLY A 301 6.67 -8.68 20.87
CA GLY A 301 7.72 -9.34 21.63
C GLY A 301 8.61 -10.31 20.84
N GLU A 302 8.30 -10.64 19.58
CA GLU A 302 9.05 -11.62 18.77
C GLU A 302 9.72 -11.00 17.54
N THR A 303 8.97 -10.23 16.74
CA THR A 303 9.52 -9.55 15.56
C THR A 303 9.48 -8.04 15.68
N GLY A 304 8.94 -7.54 16.79
CA GLY A 304 8.86 -6.12 17.09
C GLY A 304 8.03 -5.85 18.34
N ILE A 305 7.66 -4.58 18.52
CA ILE A 305 6.80 -4.12 19.61
C ILE A 305 5.62 -3.36 19.04
N LEU A 306 4.42 -3.66 19.53
CA LEU A 306 3.18 -3.01 19.12
C LEU A 306 2.74 -1.93 20.12
N LEU A 307 2.76 -0.67 19.66
CA LEU A 307 2.36 0.50 20.44
C LEU A 307 0.85 0.51 20.70
N LYS A 308 0.44 0.61 21.94
CA LYS A 308 -0.98 0.67 22.34
C LYS A 308 -1.62 2.01 22.00
N GLU A 309 -0.84 3.08 21.92
CA GLU A 309 -1.32 4.43 21.57
C GLU A 309 -0.31 5.19 20.70
N GLN A 310 -0.79 6.11 19.89
CA GLN A 310 0.02 6.93 19.00
C GLN A 310 0.52 8.18 19.73
N SER A 311 1.36 7.97 20.75
CA SER A 311 1.92 9.02 21.59
C SER A 311 3.45 8.97 21.66
N GLU A 312 4.05 10.09 22.01
CA GLU A 312 5.49 10.20 22.21
C GLU A 312 5.95 9.32 23.39
N SER A 313 5.17 9.30 24.47
CA SER A 313 5.45 8.48 25.66
C SER A 313 5.43 6.99 25.37
N ALA A 314 4.45 6.52 24.58
CA ALA A 314 4.39 5.12 24.17
C ALA A 314 5.59 4.74 23.30
N LEU A 315 6.00 5.63 22.38
CA LEU A 315 7.17 5.38 21.53
C LEU A 315 8.47 5.33 22.35
N LEU A 316 8.66 6.25 23.32
CA LEU A 316 9.80 6.23 24.24
C LEU A 316 9.85 4.95 25.07
N PHE A 317 8.71 4.54 25.62
CA PHE A 317 8.61 3.31 26.39
C PHE A 317 8.98 2.09 25.55
N ALA A 318 8.43 1.96 24.36
CA ALA A 318 8.73 0.84 23.44
C ALA A 318 10.21 0.82 22.98
N ILE A 319 10.85 1.98 22.83
CA ILE A 319 12.29 2.06 22.54
C ILE A 319 13.11 1.51 23.71
N GLU A 320 12.76 1.85 24.95
CA GLU A 320 13.45 1.32 26.13
C GLU A 320 13.21 -0.18 26.31
N GLU A 321 11.98 -0.65 26.09
CA GLU A 321 11.62 -2.08 26.09
C GLU A 321 12.42 -2.85 25.03
N ALA A 322 12.49 -2.32 23.79
CA ALA A 322 13.23 -2.94 22.69
C ALA A 322 14.73 -3.14 22.96
N LYS A 323 15.34 -2.32 23.82
CA LYS A 323 16.74 -2.46 24.25
C LYS A 323 16.97 -3.67 25.18
N GLN A 324 15.93 -4.11 25.87
CA GLN A 324 16.02 -5.25 26.81
C GLN A 324 15.83 -6.59 26.12
N ILE A 325 15.33 -6.59 24.87
CA ILE A 325 15.05 -7.81 24.11
C ILE A 325 16.26 -8.20 23.27
N CYS A 326 16.70 -9.45 23.40
CA CYS A 326 17.68 -10.04 22.50
C CYS A 326 16.97 -10.53 21.23
N TRP A 327 16.95 -9.70 20.20
CA TRP A 327 16.25 -9.97 18.95
C TRP A 327 16.93 -11.08 18.14
N ASP A 328 16.19 -12.16 17.85
CA ASP A 328 16.60 -13.21 16.93
C ASP A 328 16.33 -12.78 15.47
N SER A 329 17.37 -12.30 14.79
CA SER A 329 17.28 -11.84 13.41
C SER A 329 16.79 -12.92 12.44
N GLU A 330 17.13 -14.19 12.66
CA GLU A 330 16.70 -15.28 11.78
C GLU A 330 15.23 -15.64 12.00
N LYS A 331 14.73 -15.53 13.23
CA LYS A 331 13.29 -15.66 13.52
C LYS A 331 12.51 -14.54 12.84
N ILE A 332 12.98 -13.31 12.92
CA ILE A 332 12.37 -12.13 12.27
C ILE A 332 12.32 -12.31 10.75
N LYS A 333 13.44 -12.70 10.11
CA LYS A 333 13.49 -12.99 8.67
C LYS A 333 12.54 -14.12 8.28
N ARG A 334 12.48 -15.18 9.08
CA ARG A 334 11.61 -16.34 8.81
C ARG A 334 10.14 -15.93 8.80
N HIS A 335 9.74 -15.07 9.75
CA HIS A 335 8.37 -14.56 9.82
C HIS A 335 7.99 -13.81 8.55
N SER A 336 8.87 -12.99 7.99
CA SER A 336 8.60 -12.19 6.80
C SER A 336 8.32 -13.02 5.53
N LYS A 337 8.76 -14.28 5.46
CA LYS A 337 8.64 -15.14 4.26
C LYS A 337 7.20 -15.39 3.82
N GLN A 338 6.24 -15.37 4.75
CA GLN A 338 4.82 -15.52 4.44
C GLN A 338 4.25 -14.40 3.56
N PHE A 339 4.97 -13.27 3.46
CA PHE A 339 4.60 -12.11 2.65
C PHE A 339 5.40 -12.02 1.35
N SER A 340 6.08 -13.11 0.94
CA SER A 340 6.90 -13.13 -0.27
C SER A 340 6.07 -13.05 -1.55
N ALA A 341 6.71 -12.62 -2.63
CA ALA A 341 6.10 -12.64 -3.96
C ALA A 341 5.66 -14.05 -4.40
N THR A 342 6.40 -15.08 -3.99
CA THR A 342 6.05 -16.49 -4.25
C THR A 342 4.74 -16.89 -3.57
N VAL A 343 4.54 -16.50 -2.30
CA VAL A 343 3.30 -16.78 -1.56
C VAL A 343 2.13 -16.01 -2.17
N PHE A 344 2.35 -14.75 -2.58
CA PHE A 344 1.35 -13.97 -3.29
C PHE A 344 0.92 -14.62 -4.60
N ASP A 345 1.88 -15.01 -5.47
CA ASP A 345 1.60 -15.68 -6.75
C ASP A 345 0.75 -16.94 -6.53
N GLN A 346 1.17 -17.80 -5.61
CA GLN A 346 0.44 -19.04 -5.30
C GLN A 346 -0.98 -18.74 -4.79
N SER A 347 -1.14 -17.74 -3.93
CA SER A 347 -2.44 -17.38 -3.37
C SER A 347 -3.39 -16.81 -4.43
N ILE A 348 -2.89 -15.95 -5.33
CA ILE A 348 -3.67 -15.43 -6.46
C ILE A 348 -4.09 -16.57 -7.40
N ARG A 349 -3.17 -17.47 -7.78
CA ARG A 349 -3.51 -18.61 -8.66
C ARG A 349 -4.56 -19.52 -8.05
N ASN A 350 -4.41 -19.86 -6.77
CA ASN A 350 -5.38 -20.68 -6.04
C ASN A 350 -6.77 -20.00 -5.99
N PHE A 351 -6.80 -18.71 -5.71
CA PHE A 351 -8.04 -17.91 -5.69
C PHE A 351 -8.71 -17.90 -7.08
N MET A 352 -7.94 -17.67 -8.15
CA MET A 352 -8.47 -17.69 -9.52
C MET A 352 -9.04 -19.05 -9.90
N GLN A 353 -8.35 -20.15 -9.56
CA GLN A 353 -8.85 -21.50 -9.84
C GLN A 353 -10.18 -21.79 -9.12
N GLN A 354 -10.29 -21.42 -7.84
CA GLN A 354 -11.53 -21.59 -7.08
C GLN A 354 -12.69 -20.77 -7.66
N THR A 355 -12.42 -19.54 -8.09
CA THR A 355 -13.43 -18.66 -8.71
C THR A 355 -13.92 -19.20 -10.04
N VAL A 356 -13.05 -19.79 -10.87
CA VAL A 356 -13.42 -20.41 -12.17
C VAL A 356 -14.25 -21.69 -11.94
N VAL A 357 -13.91 -22.51 -10.96
CA VAL A 357 -14.66 -23.74 -10.65
C VAL A 357 -16.07 -23.41 -10.16
N LYS A 358 -16.24 -22.44 -9.27
CA LYS A 358 -17.57 -21.99 -8.81
C LYS A 358 -18.47 -21.55 -9.97
N ASN A 359 -17.94 -20.80 -10.92
CA ASN A 359 -18.72 -20.34 -12.08
C ASN A 359 -19.19 -21.48 -13.00
N LYS A 360 -18.41 -22.55 -13.14
CA LYS A 360 -18.83 -23.73 -13.92
C LYS A 360 -19.97 -24.49 -13.26
N SER A 361 -19.94 -24.61 -11.94
CA SER A 361 -21.03 -25.28 -11.18
C SER A 361 -22.34 -24.48 -11.22
N GLU A 362 -22.26 -23.14 -11.05
CA GLU A 362 -23.45 -22.27 -11.11
C GLU A 362 -24.10 -22.23 -12.51
N LYS A 363 -23.31 -22.24 -13.60
CA LYS A 363 -23.84 -22.33 -14.97
C LYS A 363 -24.54 -23.65 -15.24
N THR A 364 -24.01 -24.75 -14.70
CA THR A 364 -24.58 -26.10 -14.88
C THR A 364 -25.90 -26.29 -14.12
N GLU A 365 -26.10 -25.56 -13.01
CA GLU A 365 -27.36 -25.55 -12.27
C GLU A 365 -28.43 -24.67 -12.92
N THR A 366 -28.04 -23.54 -13.54
CA THR A 366 -28.98 -22.63 -14.23
C THR A 366 -29.44 -23.17 -15.57
N GLU A 367 -28.69 -24.05 -16.24
CA GLU A 367 -29.09 -24.71 -17.48
C GLU A 367 -30.02 -25.93 -17.26
N LYS A 368 -30.30 -26.31 -16.01
CA LYS A 368 -31.16 -27.44 -15.64
C LYS A 368 -32.59 -27.04 -15.23
N PHE A 369 -32.92 -25.76 -15.27
CA PHE A 369 -34.24 -25.18 -15.06
C PHE A 369 -34.71 -24.40 -16.28
#